data_4eaaa236b25682bdc2bfe462d4965c0e
#
_entry.id   4eaaa236b25682bdc2bfe462d4965c0e
#
_cell.length_a   1.000
_cell.length_b   1.000
_cell.length_c   1.000
_cell.angle_alpha   90.00
_cell.angle_beta   90.00
_cell.angle_gamma   90.00
#
_symmetry.space_group_name_H-M   'P 1'
#
loop_
_entity.id
_entity.type
_entity.pdbx_description
1 polymer ?
#
loop_
_entity_poly.entity_id
_entity_poly.type
_entity_poly.pdbx_seq_one_letter_code
_entity_poly.pdbx_strand_id
1 'polypeptide(L)'
;MLLPVAPATAAPADGGGGPTVNGEVVTVMTRNIFLGADLGPAFRATDARSFIEANGDILRQVAATNMPTRSRGLAKEIRQAKPDIVGLQEAALWRTGKVDLNAALKQEPIATKVYQDFIDLVMKRLNRKKKLYRVAY
;
A
#
# COMPACT_ATOMS: atom_id res chain seq x y z
N MET A 1 -16.09 -10.52 13.08
CA MET A 1 -15.24 -11.65 13.50
C MET A 1 -14.06 -11.67 12.55
N LEU A 2 -12.94 -11.05 12.97
CA LEU A 2 -11.70 -10.98 12.20
C LEU A 2 -10.96 -12.30 12.42
N LEU A 3 -10.79 -13.09 11.35
CA LEU A 3 -9.88 -14.23 11.37
C LEU A 3 -8.44 -13.70 11.35
N PRO A 4 -7.55 -14.20 12.22
CA PRO A 4 -6.15 -13.85 12.14
C PRO A 4 -5.56 -14.39 10.83
N VAL A 5 -5.07 -13.50 9.99
CA VAL A 5 -4.20 -13.88 8.87
C VAL A 5 -2.90 -14.36 9.49
N ALA A 6 -2.66 -15.66 9.45
CA ALA A 6 -1.39 -16.23 9.86
C ALA A 6 -0.26 -15.58 9.04
N PRO A 7 0.88 -15.24 9.66
CA PRO A 7 2.05 -14.81 8.92
C PRO A 7 2.44 -15.95 7.96
N ALA A 8 2.54 -15.64 6.67
CA ALA A 8 3.15 -16.55 5.74
C ALA A 8 4.61 -16.76 6.18
N THR A 9 4.87 -17.87 6.84
CA THR A 9 6.23 -18.34 7.09
C THR A 9 6.83 -18.64 5.72
N ALA A 10 7.81 -17.83 5.31
CA ALA A 10 8.66 -18.21 4.21
C ALA A 10 9.30 -19.56 4.57
N ALA A 11 9.00 -20.61 3.81
CA ALA A 11 9.72 -21.85 3.92
C ALA A 11 11.21 -21.58 3.68
N PRO A 12 12.13 -22.23 4.40
CA PRO A 12 13.55 -22.15 4.06
C PRO A 12 13.68 -22.62 2.61
N ALA A 13 14.34 -21.81 1.78
CA ALA A 13 14.65 -22.18 0.42
C ALA A 13 15.63 -23.37 0.48
N ASP A 14 15.10 -24.58 0.29
CA ASP A 14 15.93 -25.69 -0.12
C ASP A 14 16.60 -25.30 -1.43
N GLY A 15 17.91 -25.57 -1.56
CA GLY A 15 18.83 -25.09 -2.58
C GLY A 15 18.48 -25.35 -4.06
N GLY A 16 17.27 -25.02 -4.46
CA GLY A 16 16.84 -24.94 -5.85
C GLY A 16 17.19 -23.56 -6.39
N GLY A 17 18.11 -23.47 -7.34
CA GLY A 17 18.55 -22.23 -7.94
C GLY A 17 17.37 -21.39 -8.43
N GLY A 18 17.19 -20.21 -7.85
CA GLY A 18 16.27 -19.20 -8.35
C GLY A 18 16.66 -18.77 -9.78
N PRO A 19 15.77 -18.02 -10.48
CA PRO A 19 16.08 -17.55 -11.83
C PRO A 19 17.37 -16.72 -11.80
N THR A 20 18.31 -17.06 -12.66
CA THR A 20 19.60 -16.38 -12.78
C THR A 20 19.58 -15.43 -13.97
N VAL A 21 20.12 -14.22 -13.76
CA VAL A 21 20.41 -13.28 -14.85
C VAL A 21 21.94 -13.18 -14.96
N ASN A 22 22.51 -13.55 -16.09
CA ASN A 22 23.97 -13.59 -16.30
C ASN A 22 24.71 -14.46 -15.27
N GLY A 23 24.10 -15.54 -14.78
CA GLY A 23 24.69 -16.43 -13.77
C GLY A 23 24.58 -15.94 -12.31
N GLU A 24 23.99 -14.77 -12.06
CA GLU A 24 23.73 -14.25 -10.72
C GLU A 24 22.33 -14.66 -10.23
N VAL A 25 22.21 -14.98 -8.95
CA VAL A 25 20.93 -15.28 -8.30
C VAL A 25 20.23 -13.97 -7.98
N VAL A 26 19.00 -13.80 -8.48
CA VAL A 26 18.14 -12.64 -8.18
C VAL A 26 17.12 -13.01 -7.11
N THR A 27 17.15 -12.32 -6.00
CA THR A 27 16.19 -12.50 -4.90
C THR A 27 15.00 -11.56 -5.09
N VAL A 28 13.81 -12.12 -5.19
CA VAL A 28 12.57 -11.37 -5.36
C VAL A 28 11.69 -11.52 -4.12
N MET A 29 11.16 -10.40 -3.62
CA MET A 29 10.17 -10.36 -2.56
C MET A 29 8.85 -9.83 -3.12
N THR A 30 7.74 -10.42 -2.71
CA THR A 30 6.39 -9.89 -2.99
C THR A 30 5.65 -9.63 -1.69
N ARG A 31 4.93 -8.52 -1.59
CA ARG A 31 4.28 -8.10 -0.36
C ARG A 31 2.98 -7.35 -0.64
N ASN A 32 1.84 -7.91 -0.21
CA ASN A 32 0.61 -7.13 -0.08
C ASN A 32 0.74 -6.27 1.18
N ILE A 33 0.61 -4.95 1.02
CA ILE A 33 0.77 -4.00 2.13
C ILE A 33 -0.55 -3.47 2.65
N PHE A 34 -1.66 -4.02 2.22
CA PHE A 34 -3.03 -3.66 2.59
C PHE A 34 -3.34 -2.18 2.39
N LEU A 35 -4.25 -1.88 1.49
CA LEU A 35 -4.61 -0.50 1.09
C LEU A 35 -5.19 0.37 2.23
N GLY A 36 -5.61 -0.25 3.33
CA GLY A 36 -5.96 0.47 4.55
C GLY A 36 -7.45 0.50 4.90
N ALA A 37 -8.34 0.03 4.03
CA ALA A 37 -9.78 0.06 4.27
C ALA A 37 -10.55 -1.00 3.47
N ASP A 38 -11.80 -1.28 3.87
CA ASP A 38 -12.79 -1.97 3.04
C ASP A 38 -13.48 -0.95 2.14
N LEU A 39 -13.36 -1.12 0.82
CA LEU A 39 -14.01 -0.28 -0.18
C LEU A 39 -15.46 -0.69 -0.48
N GLY A 40 -15.88 -1.87 -0.02
CA GLY A 40 -17.19 -2.44 -0.30
C GLY A 40 -18.37 -1.49 -0.02
N PRO A 41 -18.39 -0.75 1.11
CA PRO A 41 -19.47 0.20 1.38
C PRO A 41 -19.63 1.28 0.32
N ALA A 42 -18.54 1.83 -0.23
CA ALA A 42 -18.61 2.83 -1.31
C ALA A 42 -19.17 2.25 -2.62
N PHE A 43 -18.80 1.01 -2.95
CA PHE A 43 -19.34 0.32 -4.15
C PHE A 43 -20.81 -0.06 -4.03
N ARG A 44 -21.33 -0.20 -2.80
CA ARG A 44 -22.76 -0.52 -2.54
C ARG A 44 -23.61 0.71 -2.32
N ALA A 45 -23.04 1.91 -2.31
CA ALA A 45 -23.79 3.15 -2.14
C ALA A 45 -24.77 3.36 -3.30
N THR A 46 -26.02 3.70 -2.99
CA THR A 46 -27.12 3.87 -3.97
C THR A 46 -27.44 5.34 -4.25
N ASP A 47 -26.90 6.25 -3.46
CA ASP A 47 -27.10 7.69 -3.59
C ASP A 47 -25.84 8.48 -3.16
N ALA A 48 -25.83 9.77 -3.47
CA ALA A 48 -24.69 10.64 -3.18
C ALA A 48 -24.37 10.75 -1.68
N ARG A 49 -25.39 10.70 -0.82
CA ARG A 49 -25.19 10.81 0.64
C ARG A 49 -24.51 9.57 1.19
N SER A 50 -25.04 8.40 0.90
CA SER A 50 -24.46 7.12 1.32
C SER A 50 -23.05 6.92 0.76
N PHE A 51 -22.79 7.38 -0.47
CA PHE A 51 -21.43 7.37 -1.05
C PHE A 51 -20.46 8.28 -0.29
N ILE A 52 -20.87 9.50 0.07
CA ILE A 52 -20.04 10.44 0.85
C ILE A 52 -19.76 9.88 2.24
N GLU A 53 -20.78 9.34 2.92
CA GLU A 53 -20.65 8.74 4.25
C GLU A 53 -19.68 7.54 4.21
N ALA A 54 -19.84 6.64 3.24
CA ALA A 54 -18.95 5.49 3.04
C ALA A 54 -17.50 5.91 2.78
N ASN A 55 -17.27 6.93 1.96
CA ASN A 55 -15.90 7.44 1.74
C ASN A 55 -15.31 8.09 3.01
N GLY A 56 -16.13 8.73 3.83
CA GLY A 56 -15.71 9.22 5.14
C GLY A 56 -15.26 8.09 6.07
N ASP A 57 -16.00 6.96 6.09
CA ASP A 57 -15.66 5.78 6.87
C ASP A 57 -14.38 5.11 6.36
N ILE A 58 -14.23 4.98 5.05
CA ILE A 58 -13.01 4.49 4.40
C ILE A 58 -11.80 5.31 4.85
N LEU A 59 -11.89 6.64 4.81
CA LEU A 59 -10.78 7.50 5.22
C LEU A 59 -10.44 7.36 6.72
N ARG A 60 -11.46 7.16 7.59
CA ARG A 60 -11.23 6.84 9.01
C ARG A 60 -10.53 5.50 9.21
N GLN A 61 -10.89 4.47 8.44
CA GLN A 61 -10.21 3.17 8.46
C GLN A 61 -8.75 3.32 8.01
N VAL A 62 -8.48 4.03 6.92
CA VAL A 62 -7.12 4.30 6.44
C VAL A 62 -6.28 4.99 7.52
N ALA A 63 -6.84 5.98 8.22
CA ALA A 63 -6.17 6.63 9.33
C ALA A 63 -5.86 5.66 10.48
N ALA A 64 -6.83 4.82 10.86
CA ALA A 64 -6.70 3.85 11.95
C ALA A 64 -5.66 2.75 11.66
N THR A 65 -5.48 2.34 10.40
CA THR A 65 -4.47 1.35 10.00
C THR A 65 -3.04 1.85 10.09
N ASN A 66 -2.84 3.15 10.30
CA ASN A 66 -1.57 3.79 10.63
C ASN A 66 -0.39 3.38 9.72
N MET A 67 -0.51 3.63 8.42
CA MET A 67 0.54 3.33 7.45
C MET A 67 1.90 3.97 7.80
N PRO A 68 1.99 5.18 8.39
CA PRO A 68 3.25 5.72 8.88
C PRO A 68 4.00 4.82 9.87
N THR A 69 3.29 4.07 10.71
CA THR A 69 3.89 3.08 11.62
C THR A 69 4.18 1.78 10.89
N ARG A 70 3.24 1.27 10.10
CA ARG A 70 3.40 0.04 9.32
C ARG A 70 4.58 0.11 8.34
N SER A 71 4.81 1.25 7.71
CA SER A 71 5.95 1.47 6.81
C SER A 71 7.31 1.25 7.47
N ARG A 72 7.43 1.44 8.81
CA ARG A 72 8.66 1.14 9.55
C ARG A 72 8.90 -0.38 9.62
N GLY A 73 7.85 -1.16 9.90
CA GLY A 73 7.90 -2.62 9.92
C GLY A 73 8.26 -3.19 8.55
N LEU A 74 7.57 -2.76 7.50
CA LEU A 74 7.83 -3.15 6.13
C LEU A 74 9.28 -2.83 5.70
N ALA A 75 9.75 -1.63 5.98
CA ALA A 75 11.13 -1.25 5.66
C ALA A 75 12.16 -2.04 6.46
N LYS A 76 11.86 -2.47 7.70
CA LYS A 76 12.72 -3.36 8.49
C LYS A 76 12.78 -4.74 7.84
N GLU A 77 11.63 -5.31 7.49
CA GLU A 77 11.50 -6.61 6.84
C GLU A 77 12.28 -6.66 5.52
N ILE A 78 12.06 -5.69 4.63
CA ILE A 78 12.77 -5.59 3.35
C ILE A 78 14.28 -5.46 3.56
N ARG A 79 14.74 -4.65 4.50
CA ARG A 79 16.18 -4.52 4.81
C ARG A 79 16.79 -5.79 5.38
N GLN A 80 16.03 -6.59 6.12
CA GLN A 80 16.51 -7.87 6.68
C GLN A 80 16.60 -8.94 5.59
N ALA A 81 15.59 -9.02 4.73
CA ALA A 81 15.56 -9.99 3.63
C ALA A 81 16.50 -9.62 2.47
N LYS A 82 16.85 -8.33 2.31
CA LYS A 82 17.76 -7.80 1.27
C LYS A 82 17.42 -8.28 -0.15
N PRO A 83 16.15 -8.27 -0.58
CA PRO A 83 15.82 -8.67 -1.94
C PRO A 83 16.36 -7.66 -2.96
N ASP A 84 16.67 -8.16 -4.17
CA ASP A 84 17.07 -7.32 -5.30
C ASP A 84 15.85 -6.60 -5.89
N ILE A 85 14.69 -7.27 -5.87
CA ILE A 85 13.42 -6.74 -6.40
C ILE A 85 12.33 -6.92 -5.34
N VAL A 86 11.51 -5.88 -5.15
CA VAL A 86 10.31 -5.92 -4.28
C VAL A 86 9.08 -5.54 -5.08
N GLY A 87 8.12 -6.46 -5.20
CA GLY A 87 6.77 -6.21 -5.70
C GLY A 87 5.84 -5.88 -4.54
N LEU A 88 5.21 -4.69 -4.57
CA LEU A 88 4.24 -4.28 -3.57
C LEU A 88 2.83 -4.29 -4.16
N GLN A 89 1.90 -5.02 -3.54
CA GLN A 89 0.49 -4.99 -3.86
C GLN A 89 -0.25 -4.08 -2.87
N GLU A 90 -1.36 -3.52 -3.33
CA GLU A 90 -2.22 -2.58 -2.57
C GLU A 90 -1.46 -1.34 -2.08
N ALA A 91 -0.47 -0.89 -2.84
CA ALA A 91 0.32 0.30 -2.57
C ALA A 91 -0.47 1.56 -2.95
N ALA A 92 -1.42 1.93 -2.10
CA ALA A 92 -2.39 2.97 -2.36
C ALA A 92 -1.82 4.39 -2.27
N LEU A 93 -2.36 5.27 -3.12
CA LEU A 93 -2.26 6.72 -3.00
C LEU A 93 -3.61 7.28 -2.58
N TRP A 94 -3.76 7.61 -1.30
CA TRP A 94 -4.98 8.21 -0.77
C TRP A 94 -4.99 9.72 -0.95
N ARG A 95 -6.12 10.23 -1.43
CA ARG A 95 -6.34 11.66 -1.64
C ARG A 95 -7.58 12.12 -0.89
N THR A 96 -7.60 13.40 -0.52
CA THR A 96 -8.73 14.08 0.10
C THR A 96 -9.07 15.36 -0.64
N GLY A 97 -10.28 15.85 -0.42
CA GLY A 97 -10.76 17.12 -0.95
C GLY A 97 -12.02 17.55 -0.21
N LYS A 98 -12.46 18.78 -0.44
CA LYS A 98 -13.77 19.23 0.02
C LYS A 98 -14.85 18.58 -0.82
N VAL A 99 -16.00 18.27 -0.20
CA VAL A 99 -17.18 17.83 -0.96
C VAL A 99 -17.65 18.98 -1.83
N ASP A 100 -17.64 18.77 -3.14
CA ASP A 100 -18.16 19.71 -4.14
C ASP A 100 -19.06 18.94 -5.11
N LEU A 101 -20.37 19.07 -4.91
CA LEU A 101 -21.36 18.38 -5.72
C LEU A 101 -21.40 18.91 -7.16
N ASN A 102 -21.11 20.20 -7.38
CA ASN A 102 -21.07 20.78 -8.71
C ASN A 102 -19.89 20.24 -9.52
N ALA A 103 -18.72 20.16 -8.90
CA ALA A 103 -17.55 19.54 -9.52
C ALA A 103 -17.79 18.03 -9.78
N ALA A 104 -18.43 17.33 -8.84
CA ALA A 104 -18.78 15.92 -9.01
C ALA A 104 -19.74 15.68 -10.19
N LEU A 105 -20.75 16.53 -10.35
CA LEU A 105 -21.68 16.46 -11.50
C LEU A 105 -20.99 16.70 -12.85
N LYS A 106 -19.93 17.50 -12.86
CA LYS A 106 -19.09 17.77 -14.04
C LYS A 106 -17.98 16.73 -14.23
N GLN A 107 -17.92 15.69 -13.38
CA GLN A 107 -16.85 14.69 -13.36
C GLN A 107 -15.44 15.29 -13.16
N GLU A 108 -15.36 16.43 -12.49
CA GLU A 108 -14.09 17.06 -12.12
C GLU A 108 -13.50 16.38 -10.87
N PRO A 109 -12.16 16.21 -10.79
CA PRO A 109 -11.52 15.62 -9.61
C PRO A 109 -11.70 16.49 -8.37
N ILE A 110 -12.37 15.99 -7.32
CA ILE A 110 -12.58 16.69 -6.05
C ILE A 110 -11.54 16.29 -4.98
N ALA A 111 -10.99 15.10 -5.07
CA ALA A 111 -9.95 14.59 -4.16
C ALA A 111 -8.55 14.86 -4.72
N THR A 112 -8.05 16.08 -4.60
CA THR A 112 -6.79 16.53 -5.22
C THR A 112 -5.60 16.56 -4.26
N LYS A 113 -5.85 16.67 -2.94
CA LYS A 113 -4.80 16.74 -1.91
C LYS A 113 -4.36 15.34 -1.51
N VAL A 114 -3.07 15.04 -1.66
CA VAL A 114 -2.49 13.78 -1.15
C VAL A 114 -2.63 13.73 0.38
N TYR A 115 -3.26 12.67 0.87
CA TYR A 115 -3.40 12.37 2.29
C TYR A 115 -2.30 11.40 2.75
N GLN A 116 -2.17 10.25 2.07
CA GLN A 116 -1.10 9.29 2.29
C GLN A 116 -0.66 8.67 0.96
N ASP A 117 0.63 8.68 0.72
CA ASP A 117 1.29 7.93 -0.35
C ASP A 117 2.07 6.78 0.29
N PHE A 118 1.59 5.55 0.09
CA PHE A 118 2.17 4.37 0.74
C PHE A 118 3.56 4.05 0.20
N ILE A 119 3.78 4.26 -1.10
CA ILE A 119 5.11 4.07 -1.71
C ILE A 119 6.10 5.08 -1.13
N ASP A 120 5.75 6.37 -1.09
CA ASP A 120 6.61 7.40 -0.53
C ASP A 120 6.97 7.12 0.94
N LEU A 121 5.98 6.71 1.75
CA LEU A 121 6.20 6.35 3.16
C LEU A 121 7.18 5.17 3.32
N VAL A 122 7.06 4.12 2.51
CA VAL A 122 7.97 2.98 2.54
C VAL A 122 9.36 3.39 2.05
N MET A 123 9.46 4.11 0.93
CA MET A 123 10.71 4.55 0.33
C MET A 123 11.50 5.48 1.25
N LYS A 124 10.84 6.43 1.92
CA LYS A 124 11.47 7.29 2.95
C LYS A 124 12.07 6.48 4.09
N ARG A 125 11.44 5.38 4.50
CA ARG A 125 11.97 4.50 5.55
C ARG A 125 13.11 3.62 5.04
N LEU A 126 12.99 3.05 3.84
CA LEU A 126 14.03 2.22 3.23
C LEU A 126 15.31 3.02 3.00
N ASN A 127 15.20 4.22 2.46
CA ASN A 127 16.32 5.05 2.02
C ASN A 127 16.83 6.05 3.07
N ARG A 128 16.38 5.95 4.35
CA ARG A 128 16.70 6.93 5.39
C ARG A 128 18.19 7.17 5.63
N LYS A 129 19.01 6.11 5.56
CA LYS A 129 20.47 6.20 5.82
C LYS A 129 21.29 6.15 4.53
N LYS A 130 20.86 5.38 3.56
CA LYS A 130 21.51 5.16 2.27
C LYS A 130 20.41 4.85 1.25
N LYS A 131 20.60 5.29 0.01
CA LYS A 131 19.69 4.95 -1.11
C LYS A 131 19.89 3.47 -1.45
N LEU A 132 18.96 2.62 -0.99
CA LEU A 132 18.99 1.17 -1.18
C LEU A 132 18.09 0.74 -2.35
N TYR A 133 16.94 1.39 -2.50
CA TYR A 133 15.93 1.05 -3.49
C TYR A 133 15.49 2.27 -4.29
N ARG A 134 14.99 2.03 -5.48
CA ARG A 134 14.29 3.01 -6.33
C ARG A 134 12.99 2.40 -6.82
N VAL A 135 12.00 3.24 -7.10
CA VAL A 135 10.79 2.81 -7.81
C VAL A 135 11.16 2.58 -9.27
N ALA A 136 10.75 1.45 -9.82
CA ALA A 136 10.79 1.16 -11.25
C ALA A 136 9.36 1.33 -11.80
N TYR A 137 9.23 1.92 -12.98
CA TYR A 137 7.98 2.14 -13.71
C TYR A 137 8.00 1.29 -14.98
#